data_1d48f42ba1d5a1787816a08c61403dc5
#
_entry.id   1d48f42ba1d5a1787816a08c61403dc5
#
_cell.length_a   1.000
_cell.length_b   1.000
_cell.length_c   1.000
_cell.angle_alpha   90.00
_cell.angle_beta   90.00
_cell.angle_gamma   90.00
#
_symmetry.space_group_name_H-M   'P 1'
#
loop_
_entity.id
_entity.type
_entity.pdbx_description
1 polymer ?
#
loop_
_entity_poly.entity_id
_entity_poly.type
_entity_poly.pdbx_seq_one_letter_code
_entity_poly.pdbx_strand_id
1 'polypeptide(L)'
;MSERARTPLVELAAVTYGYGAEAVLECIDLAVAEGEFVGIVGPSGAGKTTALRVIAGSVQPAQGRIERRPGLRMAYVPQVETINWSFPVTVRECVLMARVGGARKLPWSSRAERVEVGAVLDRLDIGELAGRHIRELSGGQQQRVFIARALLGEPELLLMDEPTSGVDVRLRHELLHLLDDLHARGLAIVLTTHDLNGIAAHLPRVVCLNRRVIGDGIPHHVLTEDVLERTYGASMEVLVHGGMPVVVDNFRHHAPHKPHHADHDHAETHA
;
A
#
# COMPACT_ATOMS: atom_id res chain seq x y z
N MET A 1 -19.63 -21.25 -10.81
CA MET A 1 -19.16 -21.56 -9.45
C MET A 1 -19.75 -20.50 -8.54
N SER A 2 -20.56 -20.92 -7.57
CA SER A 2 -21.30 -20.01 -6.69
C SER A 2 -20.33 -19.13 -5.89
N GLU A 3 -20.43 -17.82 -6.06
CA GLU A 3 -19.76 -16.81 -5.24
C GLU A 3 -20.30 -16.95 -3.80
N ARG A 4 -19.59 -17.74 -2.98
CA ARG A 4 -19.88 -17.75 -1.54
C ARG A 4 -19.69 -16.32 -1.07
N ALA A 5 -20.76 -15.69 -0.62
CA ALA A 5 -20.68 -14.37 0.02
C ALA A 5 -19.60 -14.43 1.10
N ARG A 6 -18.42 -13.85 0.82
CA ARG A 6 -17.31 -13.80 1.77
C ARG A 6 -17.74 -12.89 2.92
N THR A 7 -17.56 -13.35 4.14
CA THR A 7 -17.90 -12.55 5.32
C THR A 7 -16.98 -11.33 5.38
N PRO A 8 -17.53 -10.10 5.45
CA PRO A 8 -16.71 -8.92 5.54
C PRO A 8 -15.93 -8.90 6.87
N LEU A 9 -14.65 -8.61 6.80
CA LEU A 9 -13.79 -8.33 7.96
C LEU A 9 -13.99 -6.91 8.44
N VAL A 10 -14.05 -5.97 7.47
CA VAL A 10 -14.27 -4.53 7.69
C VAL A 10 -15.18 -4.00 6.60
N GLU A 11 -16.13 -3.18 6.98
CA GLU A 11 -17.04 -2.46 6.07
C GLU A 11 -17.10 -0.98 6.44
N LEU A 12 -16.83 -0.13 5.46
CA LEU A 12 -16.97 1.31 5.53
C LEU A 12 -18.23 1.68 4.76
N ALA A 13 -19.15 2.44 5.38
CA ALA A 13 -20.37 2.92 4.76
C ALA A 13 -20.46 4.45 4.86
N ALA A 14 -20.41 5.12 3.72
CA ALA A 14 -20.47 6.57 3.54
C ALA A 14 -19.47 7.32 4.46
N VAL A 15 -18.25 6.77 4.62
CA VAL A 15 -17.25 7.30 5.55
C VAL A 15 -16.64 8.60 5.02
N THR A 16 -16.72 9.65 5.84
CA THR A 16 -16.06 10.94 5.61
C THR A 16 -15.08 11.21 6.75
N TYR A 17 -13.86 11.59 6.41
CA TYR A 17 -12.81 11.93 7.37
C TYR A 17 -11.98 13.12 6.87
N GLY A 18 -11.57 14.01 7.78
CA GLY A 18 -10.71 15.15 7.47
C GLY A 18 -9.88 15.60 8.65
N TYR A 19 -8.87 16.41 8.39
CA TYR A 19 -8.06 17.10 9.38
C TYR A 19 -8.55 18.56 9.48
N GLY A 20 -9.29 18.86 10.56
CA GLY A 20 -9.94 20.18 10.69
C GLY A 20 -11.08 20.36 9.69
N ALA A 21 -11.05 21.45 8.91
CA ALA A 21 -12.10 21.78 7.95
C ALA A 21 -11.94 21.09 6.58
N GLU A 22 -10.77 20.51 6.30
CA GLU A 22 -10.49 19.90 5.00
C GLU A 22 -10.78 18.38 5.02
N ALA A 23 -11.72 17.96 4.16
CA ALA A 23 -12.03 16.55 3.98
C ALA A 23 -10.90 15.86 3.16
N VAL A 24 -10.39 14.74 3.68
CA VAL A 24 -9.40 13.88 3.03
C VAL A 24 -10.06 12.66 2.41
N LEU A 25 -11.11 12.15 3.06
CA LEU A 25 -11.97 11.09 2.53
C LEU A 25 -13.41 11.59 2.54
N GLU A 26 -14.12 11.37 1.44
CA GLU A 26 -15.47 11.87 1.22
C GLU A 26 -16.39 10.72 0.79
N CYS A 27 -17.31 10.35 1.66
CA CYS A 27 -18.35 9.35 1.37
C CYS A 27 -17.76 8.04 0.82
N ILE A 28 -16.83 7.44 1.55
CA ILE A 28 -16.17 6.19 1.17
C ILE A 28 -17.05 5.00 1.51
N ASP A 29 -17.36 4.19 0.50
CA ASP A 29 -17.93 2.87 0.63
C ASP A 29 -16.84 1.86 0.23
N LEU A 30 -16.47 0.98 1.14
CA LEU A 30 -15.43 -0.02 0.92
C LEU A 30 -15.62 -1.19 1.88
N ALA A 31 -15.65 -2.40 1.36
CA ALA A 31 -15.63 -3.61 2.19
C ALA A 31 -14.39 -4.44 1.89
N VAL A 32 -13.84 -5.07 2.93
CA VAL A 32 -12.74 -6.02 2.83
C VAL A 32 -13.20 -7.33 3.46
N ALA A 33 -13.19 -8.41 2.69
CA ALA A 33 -13.62 -9.72 3.13
C ALA A 33 -12.44 -10.63 3.51
N GLU A 34 -12.76 -11.79 4.11
CA GLU A 34 -11.76 -12.82 4.42
C GLU A 34 -11.03 -13.28 3.17
N GLY A 35 -9.70 -13.39 3.28
CA GLY A 35 -8.85 -13.84 2.20
C GLY A 35 -8.94 -12.97 0.95
N GLU A 36 -9.23 -11.69 1.05
CA GLU A 36 -9.10 -10.75 -0.06
C GLU A 36 -7.71 -10.14 -0.12
N PHE A 37 -7.26 -9.86 -1.35
CA PHE A 37 -6.05 -9.09 -1.59
C PHE A 37 -6.40 -7.85 -2.41
N VAL A 38 -6.32 -6.67 -1.78
CA VAL A 38 -6.79 -5.39 -2.33
C VAL A 38 -5.64 -4.41 -2.42
N GLY A 39 -5.47 -3.79 -3.57
CA GLY A 39 -4.57 -2.64 -3.74
C GLY A 39 -5.36 -1.33 -3.83
N ILE A 40 -5.02 -0.37 -3.00
CA ILE A 40 -5.55 1.00 -3.08
C ILE A 40 -4.54 1.87 -3.82
N VAL A 41 -4.94 2.40 -4.96
CA VAL A 41 -4.11 3.26 -5.82
C VAL A 41 -4.68 4.67 -5.91
N GLY A 42 -3.85 5.64 -6.22
CA GLY A 42 -4.24 7.03 -6.39
C GLY A 42 -3.06 7.98 -6.23
N PRO A 43 -3.21 9.26 -6.58
CA PRO A 43 -2.14 10.24 -6.49
C PRO A 43 -1.68 10.50 -5.05
N SER A 44 -0.57 11.20 -4.91
CA SER A 44 -0.14 11.70 -3.60
C SER A 44 -1.22 12.63 -3.02
N GLY A 45 -1.54 12.48 -1.74
CA GLY A 45 -2.62 13.25 -1.11
C GLY A 45 -4.04 12.72 -1.36
N ALA A 46 -4.23 11.65 -2.13
CA ALA A 46 -5.55 11.04 -2.41
C ALA A 46 -6.28 10.47 -1.17
N GLY A 47 -5.61 10.37 -0.02
CA GLY A 47 -6.19 9.81 1.21
C GLY A 47 -5.88 8.33 1.45
N LYS A 48 -4.98 7.69 0.69
CA LYS A 48 -4.66 6.26 0.80
C LYS A 48 -4.25 5.84 2.22
N THR A 49 -3.23 6.49 2.79
CA THR A 49 -2.79 6.26 4.18
C THR A 49 -3.91 6.50 5.18
N THR A 50 -4.73 7.54 4.94
CA THR A 50 -5.88 7.84 5.80
C THR A 50 -6.94 6.75 5.72
N ALA A 51 -7.22 6.20 4.54
CA ALA A 51 -8.11 5.06 4.37
C ALA A 51 -7.64 3.84 5.17
N LEU A 52 -6.33 3.51 5.10
CA LEU A 52 -5.76 2.44 5.94
C LEU A 52 -5.91 2.71 7.44
N ARG A 53 -5.69 3.95 7.89
CA ARG A 53 -5.85 4.34 9.30
C ARG A 53 -7.30 4.26 9.77
N VAL A 54 -8.24 4.60 8.89
CA VAL A 54 -9.67 4.43 9.12
C VAL A 54 -10.02 2.96 9.25
N ILE A 55 -9.57 2.10 8.32
CA ILE A 55 -9.74 0.63 8.38
C ILE A 55 -9.15 0.07 9.68
N ALA A 56 -7.93 0.49 10.04
CA ALA A 56 -7.23 0.08 11.27
C ALA A 56 -7.92 0.54 12.57
N GLY A 57 -8.80 1.54 12.49
CA GLY A 57 -9.42 2.15 13.67
C GLY A 57 -8.53 3.13 14.43
N SER A 58 -7.42 3.53 13.82
CA SER A 58 -6.49 4.52 14.40
C SER A 58 -7.06 5.93 14.38
N VAL A 59 -8.04 6.18 13.52
CA VAL A 59 -8.79 7.43 13.42
C VAL A 59 -10.29 7.13 13.32
N GLN A 60 -11.13 8.03 13.84
CA GLN A 60 -12.58 7.89 13.80
C GLN A 60 -13.15 8.78 12.68
N PRO A 61 -14.11 8.30 11.89
CA PRO A 61 -14.74 9.10 10.86
C PRO A 61 -15.55 10.25 11.46
N ALA A 62 -15.64 11.37 10.73
CA ALA A 62 -16.51 12.47 11.07
C ALA A 62 -17.99 12.16 10.72
N GLN A 63 -18.19 11.36 9.67
CA GLN A 63 -19.50 10.90 9.21
C GLN A 63 -19.40 9.47 8.67
N GLY A 64 -20.56 8.81 8.54
CA GLY A 64 -20.63 7.42 8.12
C GLY A 64 -20.39 6.44 9.27
N ARG A 65 -20.24 5.18 8.94
CA ARG A 65 -20.00 4.12 9.92
C ARG A 65 -18.91 3.17 9.45
N ILE A 66 -18.25 2.54 10.41
CA ILE A 66 -17.28 1.49 10.18
C ILE A 66 -17.71 0.29 11.01
N GLU A 67 -17.94 -0.81 10.33
CA GLU A 67 -18.22 -2.08 10.98
C GLU A 67 -16.98 -2.97 10.86
N ARG A 68 -16.58 -3.60 11.95
CA ARG A 68 -15.47 -4.56 12.00
C ARG A 68 -15.97 -5.84 12.62
N ARG A 69 -15.56 -6.97 12.10
CA ARG A 69 -15.89 -8.25 12.70
C ARG A 69 -15.42 -8.27 14.16
N PRO A 70 -16.26 -8.68 15.12
CA PRO A 70 -15.85 -8.79 16.52
C PRO A 70 -14.65 -9.71 16.68
N GLY A 71 -13.63 -9.24 17.43
CA GLY A 71 -12.39 -10.00 17.67
C GLY A 71 -11.42 -10.07 16.49
N LEU A 72 -11.65 -9.29 15.43
CA LEU A 72 -10.75 -9.23 14.27
C LEU A 72 -9.33 -8.80 14.69
N ARG A 73 -8.36 -9.68 14.41
CA ARG A 73 -6.94 -9.37 14.59
C ARG A 73 -6.41 -8.70 13.32
N MET A 74 -6.01 -7.45 13.46
CA MET A 74 -5.43 -6.66 12.37
C MET A 74 -4.00 -6.25 12.70
N ALA A 75 -3.15 -6.20 11.70
CA ALA A 75 -1.82 -5.63 11.81
C ALA A 75 -1.62 -4.53 10.76
N TYR A 76 -0.84 -3.52 11.13
CA TYR A 76 -0.50 -2.39 10.26
C TYR A 76 1.01 -2.28 10.09
N VAL A 77 1.45 -2.26 8.85
CA VAL A 77 2.83 -2.01 8.44
C VAL A 77 2.91 -0.63 7.82
N PRO A 78 3.53 0.35 8.50
CA PRO A 78 3.69 1.70 7.96
C PRO A 78 4.75 1.73 6.86
N GLN A 79 4.77 2.80 6.09
CA GLN A 79 5.83 3.07 5.13
C GLN A 79 7.19 3.12 5.84
N VAL A 80 8.15 2.30 5.37
CA VAL A 80 9.45 2.08 6.01
C VAL A 80 10.28 3.36 6.09
N GLU A 81 10.17 4.23 5.10
CA GLU A 81 10.87 5.52 5.02
C GLU A 81 10.50 6.49 6.15
N THR A 82 9.34 6.31 6.77
CA THR A 82 8.87 7.16 7.88
C THR A 82 9.39 6.72 9.24
N ILE A 83 10.11 5.60 9.31
CA ILE A 83 10.54 4.99 10.56
C ILE A 83 11.92 5.53 10.98
N ASN A 84 12.04 5.87 12.26
CA ASN A 84 13.35 6.23 12.82
C ASN A 84 14.20 4.97 13.07
N TRP A 85 15.15 4.70 12.19
CA TRP A 85 16.04 3.54 12.25
C TRP A 85 17.19 3.69 13.26
N SER A 86 17.35 4.84 13.88
CA SER A 86 18.41 5.07 14.87
C SER A 86 18.17 4.36 16.22
N PHE A 87 17.00 3.73 16.39
CA PHE A 87 16.66 3.03 17.61
C PHE A 87 17.51 1.75 17.75
N PRO A 88 18.28 1.58 18.85
CA PRO A 88 19.28 0.52 18.99
C PRO A 88 18.64 -0.82 19.42
N VAL A 89 17.84 -1.42 18.53
CA VAL A 89 17.22 -2.74 18.77
C VAL A 89 17.68 -3.74 17.73
N THR A 90 17.74 -5.00 18.12
CA THR A 90 17.93 -6.12 17.22
C THR A 90 16.63 -6.46 16.48
N VAL A 91 16.74 -7.22 15.37
CA VAL A 91 15.60 -7.74 14.62
C VAL A 91 14.63 -8.48 15.54
N ARG A 92 15.14 -9.38 16.39
CA ARG A 92 14.33 -10.13 17.35
C ARG A 92 13.58 -9.22 18.31
N GLU A 93 14.22 -8.23 18.85
CA GLU A 93 13.60 -7.26 19.78
C GLU A 93 12.53 -6.44 19.07
N CYS A 94 12.79 -5.98 17.84
CA CYS A 94 11.83 -5.26 17.02
C CYS A 94 10.56 -6.08 16.77
N VAL A 95 10.71 -7.35 16.42
CA VAL A 95 9.56 -8.25 16.19
C VAL A 95 8.78 -8.49 17.49
N LEU A 96 9.47 -8.69 18.63
CA LEU A 96 8.84 -8.86 19.93
C LEU A 96 8.05 -7.63 20.41
N MET A 97 8.36 -6.43 19.90
CA MET A 97 7.59 -5.21 20.23
C MET A 97 6.11 -5.31 19.79
N ALA A 98 5.75 -6.22 18.86
CA ALA A 98 4.34 -6.46 18.52
C ALA A 98 3.50 -6.87 19.75
N ARG A 99 4.12 -7.44 20.77
CA ARG A 99 3.47 -7.89 22.01
C ARG A 99 3.52 -6.87 23.17
N VAL A 100 4.07 -5.69 22.91
CA VAL A 100 4.11 -4.59 23.91
C VAL A 100 2.72 -3.95 24.00
N GLY A 101 1.94 -4.38 24.96
CA GLY A 101 0.53 -3.98 25.19
C GLY A 101 -0.24 -5.03 25.98
N GLY A 102 0.24 -6.28 25.98
CA GLY A 102 -0.16 -7.32 26.94
C GLY A 102 0.60 -7.21 28.24
N ALA A 103 0.18 -7.95 29.28
CA ALA A 103 0.78 -7.97 30.63
C ALA A 103 2.21 -8.54 30.63
N ARG A 104 3.13 -7.96 29.84
CA ARG A 104 4.53 -8.38 29.85
C ARG A 104 5.19 -7.90 31.13
N LYS A 105 5.38 -8.82 32.06
CA LYS A 105 5.96 -8.54 33.40
C LYS A 105 7.50 -8.57 33.43
N LEU A 106 8.17 -9.03 32.37
CA LEU A 106 9.62 -9.23 32.37
C LEU A 106 10.28 -8.62 31.12
N PRO A 107 11.47 -7.97 31.27
CA PRO A 107 12.20 -7.38 30.14
C PRO A 107 12.86 -8.40 29.21
N TRP A 108 12.90 -9.66 29.59
CA TRP A 108 13.55 -10.74 28.84
C TRP A 108 12.52 -11.57 28.08
N SER A 109 12.85 -11.92 26.82
CA SER A 109 12.03 -12.85 26.04
C SER A 109 12.09 -14.28 26.62
N SER A 110 10.95 -14.93 26.78
CA SER A 110 10.88 -16.34 27.15
C SER A 110 11.47 -17.23 26.06
N ARG A 111 11.78 -18.49 26.39
CA ARG A 111 12.21 -19.48 25.39
C ARG A 111 11.12 -19.70 24.32
N ALA A 112 9.87 -19.73 24.72
CA ALA A 112 8.74 -19.89 23.78
C ALA A 112 8.64 -18.71 22.79
N GLU A 113 8.71 -17.48 23.29
CA GLU A 113 8.70 -16.27 22.42
C GLU A 113 9.87 -16.25 21.42
N ARG A 114 11.06 -16.71 21.84
CA ARG A 114 12.22 -16.81 20.94
C ARG A 114 12.00 -17.83 19.82
N VAL A 115 11.39 -18.97 20.13
CA VAL A 115 11.05 -20.00 19.13
C VAL A 115 10.03 -19.47 18.15
N GLU A 116 9.00 -18.80 18.64
CA GLU A 116 7.93 -18.24 17.81
C GLU A 116 8.44 -17.11 16.89
N VAL A 117 9.25 -16.19 17.42
CA VAL A 117 9.91 -15.15 16.60
C VAL A 117 10.82 -15.81 15.58
N GLY A 118 11.60 -16.84 15.97
CA GLY A 118 12.44 -17.59 15.03
C GLY A 118 11.61 -18.16 13.86
N ALA A 119 10.51 -18.83 14.16
CA ALA A 119 9.64 -19.39 13.12
C ALA A 119 9.06 -18.32 12.16
N VAL A 120 8.70 -17.15 12.68
CA VAL A 120 8.22 -16.04 11.83
C VAL A 120 9.36 -15.46 10.96
N LEU A 121 10.55 -15.30 11.53
CA LEU A 121 11.71 -14.80 10.79
C LEU A 121 12.17 -15.78 9.70
N ASP A 122 12.18 -17.10 10.00
CA ASP A 122 12.51 -18.14 9.03
C ASP A 122 11.52 -18.18 7.88
N ARG A 123 10.22 -17.98 8.15
CA ARG A 123 9.16 -17.90 7.13
C ARG A 123 9.37 -16.72 6.16
N LEU A 124 10.12 -15.72 6.56
CA LEU A 124 10.41 -14.50 5.80
C LEU A 124 11.85 -14.47 5.27
N ASP A 125 12.59 -15.58 5.36
CA ASP A 125 13.99 -15.72 4.92
C ASP A 125 14.95 -14.69 5.54
N ILE A 126 14.73 -14.36 6.85
CA ILE A 126 15.57 -13.43 7.62
C ILE A 126 15.94 -13.97 9.00
N GLY A 127 15.85 -15.29 9.21
CA GLY A 127 16.15 -15.94 10.50
C GLY A 127 17.58 -15.68 10.99
N GLU A 128 18.57 -15.71 10.07
CA GLU A 128 19.98 -15.42 10.37
C GLU A 128 20.24 -13.99 10.82
N LEU A 129 19.31 -13.06 10.55
CA LEU A 129 19.42 -11.65 10.93
C LEU A 129 18.90 -11.36 12.33
N ALA A 130 18.34 -12.35 13.05
CA ALA A 130 17.66 -12.18 14.33
C ALA A 130 18.47 -11.41 15.40
N GLY A 131 19.80 -11.55 15.39
CA GLY A 131 20.70 -10.87 16.32
C GLY A 131 21.30 -9.56 15.80
N ARG A 132 21.08 -9.19 14.53
CA ARG A 132 21.59 -7.94 13.96
C ARG A 132 20.75 -6.75 14.40
N HIS A 133 21.36 -5.57 14.45
CA HIS A 133 20.62 -4.33 14.66
C HIS A 133 19.83 -3.96 13.39
N ILE A 134 18.59 -3.45 13.56
CA ILE A 134 17.71 -3.09 12.44
C ILE A 134 18.33 -2.02 11.51
N ARG A 135 19.17 -1.12 12.05
CA ARG A 135 19.89 -0.08 11.29
C ARG A 135 20.94 -0.62 10.33
N GLU A 136 21.38 -1.87 10.51
CA GLU A 136 22.43 -2.53 9.69
C GLU A 136 21.83 -3.27 8.48
N LEU A 137 20.50 -3.28 8.37
CA LEU A 137 19.76 -4.00 7.36
C LEU A 137 19.55 -3.16 6.11
N SER A 138 19.47 -3.83 4.95
CA SER A 138 18.97 -3.21 3.71
C SER A 138 17.49 -2.86 3.83
N GLY A 139 16.99 -1.94 2.99
CA GLY A 139 15.57 -1.54 2.99
C GLY A 139 14.61 -2.73 2.84
N GLY A 140 14.91 -3.68 1.95
CA GLY A 140 14.11 -4.90 1.78
C GLY A 140 14.13 -5.81 3.02
N GLN A 141 15.28 -5.94 3.70
CA GLN A 141 15.37 -6.67 4.96
C GLN A 141 14.58 -5.97 6.07
N GLN A 142 14.67 -4.66 6.16
CA GLN A 142 13.89 -3.85 7.09
C GLN A 142 12.39 -4.05 6.86
N GLN A 143 11.95 -4.04 5.59
CA GLN A 143 10.56 -4.31 5.24
C GLN A 143 10.10 -5.68 5.73
N ARG A 144 10.90 -6.73 5.50
CA ARG A 144 10.60 -8.09 5.98
C ARG A 144 10.54 -8.15 7.51
N VAL A 145 11.36 -7.41 8.25
CA VAL A 145 11.29 -7.32 9.72
C VAL A 145 9.95 -6.72 10.18
N PHE A 146 9.45 -5.68 9.52
CA PHE A 146 8.14 -5.09 9.86
C PHE A 146 6.98 -6.01 9.52
N ILE A 147 7.08 -6.77 8.43
CA ILE A 147 6.12 -7.84 8.12
C ILE A 147 6.18 -8.93 9.20
N ALA A 148 7.38 -9.38 9.60
CA ALA A 148 7.56 -10.34 10.68
C ALA A 148 6.90 -9.86 11.99
N ARG A 149 7.12 -8.60 12.34
CA ARG A 149 6.50 -7.96 13.50
C ARG A 149 4.97 -7.98 13.40
N ALA A 150 4.42 -7.68 12.22
CA ALA A 150 2.98 -7.71 11.98
C ALA A 150 2.41 -9.14 12.10
N LEU A 151 3.11 -10.14 11.54
CA LEU A 151 2.67 -11.54 11.52
C LEU A 151 2.76 -12.24 12.89
N LEU A 152 3.60 -11.75 13.83
CA LEU A 152 3.74 -12.35 15.16
C LEU A 152 2.42 -12.36 15.95
N GLY A 153 1.51 -11.42 15.63
CA GLY A 153 0.16 -11.36 16.21
C GLY A 153 -0.87 -12.26 15.53
N GLU A 154 -0.46 -13.08 14.56
CA GLU A 154 -1.35 -13.92 13.74
C GLU A 154 -2.57 -13.15 13.22
N PRO A 155 -2.36 -12.06 12.48
CA PRO A 155 -3.46 -11.23 11.99
C PRO A 155 -4.28 -11.99 10.95
N GLU A 156 -5.55 -11.62 10.86
CA GLU A 156 -6.48 -12.07 9.81
C GLU A 156 -6.56 -11.04 8.68
N LEU A 157 -6.17 -9.79 8.99
CA LEU A 157 -6.07 -8.68 8.04
C LEU A 157 -4.75 -7.94 8.22
N LEU A 158 -3.97 -7.87 7.16
CA LEU A 158 -2.71 -7.12 7.08
C LEU A 158 -2.93 -5.84 6.26
N LEU A 159 -2.67 -4.70 6.86
CA LEU A 159 -2.70 -3.39 6.22
C LEU A 159 -1.27 -2.91 5.99
N MET A 160 -0.94 -2.50 4.76
CA MET A 160 0.41 -2.08 4.39
C MET A 160 0.40 -0.74 3.65
N ASP A 161 1.14 0.21 4.16
CA ASP A 161 1.23 1.54 3.54
C ASP A 161 2.49 1.62 2.67
N GLU A 162 2.30 1.70 1.35
CA GLU A 162 3.34 1.76 0.32
C GLU A 162 4.51 0.78 0.52
N PRO A 163 4.25 -0.54 0.66
CA PRO A 163 5.28 -1.52 1.02
C PRO A 163 6.37 -1.69 -0.05
N THR A 164 6.17 -1.20 -1.25
CA THR A 164 7.12 -1.27 -2.38
C THR A 164 7.83 0.06 -2.66
N SER A 165 7.61 1.09 -1.82
CA SER A 165 8.29 2.37 -1.96
C SER A 165 9.79 2.24 -1.66
N GLY A 166 10.63 2.93 -2.42
CA GLY A 166 12.07 2.97 -2.20
C GLY A 166 12.84 1.66 -2.41
N VAL A 167 12.19 0.58 -2.87
CA VAL A 167 12.86 -0.69 -3.16
C VAL A 167 13.08 -0.89 -4.66
N ASP A 168 14.17 -1.55 -5.02
CA ASP A 168 14.45 -1.89 -6.42
C ASP A 168 13.45 -2.92 -6.99
N VAL A 169 13.47 -3.08 -8.31
CA VAL A 169 12.53 -3.95 -9.03
C VAL A 169 12.57 -5.40 -8.54
N ARG A 170 13.78 -5.94 -8.24
CA ARG A 170 13.94 -7.31 -7.78
C ARG A 170 13.32 -7.52 -6.40
N LEU A 171 13.65 -6.63 -5.45
CA LEU A 171 13.11 -6.69 -4.09
C LEU A 171 11.57 -6.50 -4.08
N ARG A 172 11.04 -5.67 -4.99
CA ARG A 172 9.61 -5.51 -5.19
C ARG A 172 8.94 -6.83 -5.59
N HIS A 173 9.49 -7.53 -6.58
CA HIS A 173 8.97 -8.84 -7.00
C HIS A 173 9.02 -9.86 -5.86
N GLU A 174 10.14 -9.94 -5.15
CA GLU A 174 10.29 -10.84 -4.00
C GLU A 174 9.23 -10.55 -2.92
N LEU A 175 8.96 -9.26 -2.65
CA LEU A 175 7.94 -8.87 -1.68
C LEU A 175 6.53 -9.24 -2.15
N LEU A 176 6.19 -8.98 -3.42
CA LEU A 176 4.86 -9.32 -3.95
C LEU A 176 4.63 -10.83 -3.91
N HIS A 177 5.62 -11.65 -4.29
CA HIS A 177 5.53 -13.11 -4.15
C HIS A 177 5.33 -13.55 -2.70
N LEU A 178 6.05 -12.92 -1.76
CA LEU A 178 5.83 -13.18 -0.34
C LEU A 178 4.38 -12.87 0.10
N LEU A 179 3.83 -11.74 -0.38
CA LEU A 179 2.45 -11.37 -0.07
C LEU A 179 1.44 -12.33 -0.72
N ASP A 180 1.70 -12.79 -1.94
CA ASP A 180 0.89 -13.80 -2.61
C ASP A 180 0.88 -15.13 -1.82
N ASP A 181 2.04 -15.57 -1.32
CA ASP A 181 2.14 -16.77 -0.47
C ASP A 181 1.37 -16.62 0.84
N LEU A 182 1.41 -15.44 1.46
CA LEU A 182 0.64 -15.15 2.67
C LEU A 182 -0.86 -15.14 2.39
N HIS A 183 -1.27 -14.51 1.29
CA HIS A 183 -2.65 -14.48 0.81
C HIS A 183 -3.17 -15.89 0.50
N ALA A 184 -2.40 -16.72 -0.20
CA ALA A 184 -2.76 -18.11 -0.52
C ALA A 184 -3.00 -18.97 0.74
N ARG A 185 -2.43 -18.56 1.88
CA ARG A 185 -2.68 -19.18 3.20
C ARG A 185 -3.89 -18.60 3.94
N GLY A 186 -4.65 -17.71 3.30
CA GLY A 186 -5.90 -17.16 3.82
C GLY A 186 -5.77 -15.81 4.52
N LEU A 187 -4.59 -15.18 4.54
CA LEU A 187 -4.42 -13.83 5.08
C LEU A 187 -5.11 -12.83 4.15
N ALA A 188 -6.02 -12.00 4.68
CA ALA A 188 -6.52 -10.85 3.95
C ALA A 188 -5.46 -9.73 3.96
N ILE A 189 -5.25 -9.08 2.81
CA ILE A 189 -4.24 -8.04 2.66
C ILE A 189 -4.85 -6.81 1.98
N VAL A 190 -4.62 -5.63 2.55
CA VAL A 190 -4.88 -4.35 1.90
C VAL A 190 -3.58 -3.57 1.87
N LEU A 191 -3.12 -3.22 0.68
CA LEU A 191 -1.94 -2.37 0.53
C LEU A 191 -2.25 -1.10 -0.24
N THR A 192 -1.51 -0.04 0.05
CA THR A 192 -1.51 1.18 -0.78
C THR A 192 -0.27 1.20 -1.65
N THR A 193 -0.36 1.79 -2.84
CA THR A 193 0.79 2.01 -3.70
C THR A 193 0.48 3.05 -4.78
N HIS A 194 1.52 3.58 -5.38
CA HIS A 194 1.45 4.43 -6.57
C HIS A 194 1.92 3.69 -7.84
N ASP A 195 2.39 2.45 -7.72
CA ASP A 195 2.86 1.63 -8.84
C ASP A 195 1.72 0.85 -9.49
N LEU A 196 1.12 1.44 -10.52
CA LEU A 196 -0.01 0.88 -11.25
C LEU A 196 0.37 -0.41 -11.99
N ASN A 197 1.54 -0.45 -12.62
CA ASN A 197 1.95 -1.57 -13.45
C ASN A 197 2.38 -2.79 -12.64
N GLY A 198 3.10 -2.59 -11.54
CA GLY A 198 3.45 -3.68 -10.62
C GLY A 198 2.22 -4.32 -9.98
N ILE A 199 1.19 -3.51 -9.71
CA ILE A 199 -0.03 -3.97 -9.08
C ILE A 199 -0.96 -4.68 -10.04
N ALA A 200 -1.16 -4.14 -11.25
CA ALA A 200 -2.07 -4.72 -12.23
C ALA A 200 -1.75 -6.19 -12.55
N ALA A 201 -0.49 -6.58 -12.43
CA ALA A 201 -0.03 -7.94 -12.68
C ALA A 201 -0.26 -8.91 -11.51
N HIS A 202 -0.42 -8.42 -10.30
CA HIS A 202 -0.36 -9.24 -9.09
C HIS A 202 -1.61 -9.21 -8.21
N LEU A 203 -2.46 -8.15 -8.32
CA LEU A 203 -3.58 -8.01 -7.41
C LEU A 203 -4.92 -8.44 -8.02
N PRO A 204 -5.71 -9.25 -7.31
CA PRO A 204 -7.03 -9.66 -7.79
C PRO A 204 -8.07 -8.53 -7.73
N ARG A 205 -7.86 -7.52 -6.89
CA ARG A 205 -8.77 -6.37 -6.73
C ARG A 205 -7.99 -5.07 -6.55
N VAL A 206 -8.41 -4.03 -7.26
CA VAL A 206 -7.84 -2.68 -7.21
C VAL A 206 -8.94 -1.67 -6.88
N VAL A 207 -8.62 -0.73 -6.00
CA VAL A 207 -9.47 0.41 -5.64
C VAL A 207 -8.75 1.69 -6.03
N CYS A 208 -9.31 2.42 -7.00
CA CYS A 208 -8.83 3.75 -7.37
C CYS A 208 -9.43 4.79 -6.43
N LEU A 209 -8.57 5.48 -5.68
CA LEU A 209 -8.95 6.46 -4.66
C LEU A 209 -8.42 7.84 -5.00
N ASN A 210 -9.32 8.83 -4.99
CA ASN A 210 -8.98 10.25 -4.95
C ASN A 210 -10.04 10.99 -4.14
N ARG A 211 -9.83 11.10 -2.82
CA ARG A 211 -10.82 11.51 -1.81
C ARG A 211 -12.08 10.64 -1.79
N ARG A 212 -12.49 10.11 -2.92
CA ARG A 212 -13.62 9.18 -3.12
C ARG A 212 -13.12 7.90 -3.80
N VAL A 213 -13.86 6.84 -3.67
CA VAL A 213 -13.66 5.65 -4.50
C VAL A 213 -14.15 5.98 -5.90
N ILE A 214 -13.22 5.99 -6.87
CA ILE A 214 -13.49 6.28 -8.28
C ILE A 214 -13.76 4.99 -9.05
N GLY A 215 -13.08 3.90 -8.68
CA GLY A 215 -13.26 2.59 -9.26
C GLY A 215 -12.88 1.51 -8.25
N ASP A 216 -13.57 0.38 -8.28
CA ASP A 216 -13.35 -0.78 -7.40
C ASP A 216 -13.67 -2.07 -8.16
N GLY A 217 -12.73 -3.00 -8.23
CA GLY A 217 -12.90 -4.26 -8.93
C GLY A 217 -11.59 -4.89 -9.41
N ILE A 218 -11.71 -5.83 -10.36
CA ILE A 218 -10.53 -6.46 -10.96
C ILE A 218 -9.77 -5.44 -11.83
N PRO A 219 -8.41 -5.56 -11.94
CA PRO A 219 -7.59 -4.58 -12.66
C PRO A 219 -8.09 -4.21 -14.06
N HIS A 220 -8.51 -5.20 -14.85
CA HIS A 220 -9.03 -4.97 -16.20
C HIS A 220 -10.27 -4.08 -16.30
N HIS A 221 -11.12 -4.09 -15.27
CA HIS A 221 -12.34 -3.30 -15.26
C HIS A 221 -12.12 -1.91 -14.64
N VAL A 222 -11.07 -1.76 -13.83
CA VAL A 222 -10.81 -0.55 -13.05
C VAL A 222 -9.72 0.31 -13.68
N LEU A 223 -8.65 -0.31 -14.21
CA LEU A 223 -7.55 0.42 -14.83
C LEU A 223 -7.91 0.75 -16.29
N THR A 224 -8.86 1.64 -16.47
CA THR A 224 -9.29 2.20 -17.77
C THR A 224 -8.89 3.67 -17.86
N GLU A 225 -8.75 4.18 -19.07
CA GLU A 225 -8.38 5.60 -19.30
C GLU A 225 -9.31 6.57 -18.55
N ASP A 226 -10.65 6.35 -18.60
CA ASP A 226 -11.64 7.19 -17.89
C ASP A 226 -11.44 7.16 -16.36
N VAL A 227 -11.30 5.98 -15.77
CA VAL A 227 -11.11 5.84 -14.31
C VAL A 227 -9.78 6.44 -13.89
N LEU A 228 -8.71 6.24 -14.67
CA LEU A 228 -7.39 6.78 -14.37
C LEU A 228 -7.37 8.31 -14.52
N GLU A 229 -7.98 8.87 -15.56
CA GLU A 229 -8.09 10.32 -15.72
C GLU A 229 -8.85 10.97 -14.56
N ARG A 230 -9.98 10.38 -14.14
CA ARG A 230 -10.75 10.85 -12.98
C ARG A 230 -9.98 10.70 -11.66
N THR A 231 -9.13 9.66 -11.56
CA THR A 231 -8.35 9.40 -10.34
C THR A 231 -7.14 10.32 -10.24
N TYR A 232 -6.40 10.48 -11.33
CA TYR A 232 -5.10 11.18 -11.34
C TYR A 232 -5.18 12.61 -11.88
N GLY A 233 -6.30 12.98 -12.53
CA GLY A 233 -6.45 14.31 -13.14
C GLY A 233 -5.61 14.49 -14.40
N ALA A 234 -5.07 13.42 -14.97
CA ALA A 234 -4.22 13.43 -16.15
C ALA A 234 -4.61 12.27 -17.08
N SER A 235 -4.54 12.53 -18.39
CA SER A 235 -4.80 11.48 -19.40
C SER A 235 -3.67 10.45 -19.37
N MET A 236 -4.03 9.20 -19.20
CA MET A 236 -3.14 8.03 -19.21
C MET A 236 -3.62 7.07 -20.29
N GLU A 237 -2.71 6.51 -21.07
CA GLU A 237 -3.03 5.48 -22.05
C GLU A 237 -2.98 4.10 -21.38
N VAL A 238 -3.94 3.25 -21.70
CA VAL A 238 -3.98 1.88 -21.17
C VAL A 238 -3.83 0.89 -22.33
N LEU A 239 -2.68 0.23 -22.35
CA LEU A 239 -2.39 -0.84 -23.30
C LEU A 239 -2.71 -2.18 -22.67
N VAL A 240 -3.01 -3.18 -23.49
CA VAL A 240 -3.15 -4.57 -23.04
C VAL A 240 -1.96 -5.37 -23.54
N HIS A 241 -1.14 -5.89 -22.63
CA HIS A 241 0.00 -6.74 -22.93
C HIS A 241 -0.12 -8.08 -22.19
N GLY A 242 -0.08 -9.19 -22.92
CA GLY A 242 -0.22 -10.53 -22.32
C GLY A 242 -1.53 -10.74 -21.55
N GLY A 243 -2.60 -10.01 -21.91
CA GLY A 243 -3.86 -10.05 -21.16
C GLY A 243 -3.91 -9.18 -19.92
N MET A 244 -2.90 -8.36 -19.64
CA MET A 244 -2.84 -7.46 -18.47
C MET A 244 -2.85 -5.98 -18.91
N PRO A 245 -3.55 -5.09 -18.17
CA PRO A 245 -3.50 -3.67 -18.43
C PRO A 245 -2.10 -3.11 -18.07
N VAL A 246 -1.53 -2.34 -18.97
CA VAL A 246 -0.28 -1.59 -18.79
C VAL A 246 -0.58 -0.12 -18.96
N VAL A 247 -0.39 0.63 -17.90
CA VAL A 247 -0.63 2.08 -17.87
C VAL A 247 0.62 2.81 -18.35
N VAL A 248 0.45 3.67 -19.36
CA VAL A 248 1.53 4.48 -19.93
C VAL A 248 1.20 5.95 -19.68
N ASP A 249 2.11 6.67 -19.03
CA ASP A 249 1.99 8.11 -18.86
C ASP A 249 2.13 8.80 -20.23
N ASN A 250 1.06 9.39 -20.72
CA ASN A 250 1.09 10.21 -21.93
C ASN A 250 1.69 11.58 -21.60
N PHE A 251 3.02 11.67 -21.51
CA PHE A 251 3.69 12.95 -21.69
C PHE A 251 3.50 13.39 -23.14
N ARG A 252 2.42 14.11 -23.43
CA ARG A 252 2.34 14.85 -24.68
C ARG A 252 3.55 15.78 -24.68
N HIS A 253 4.56 15.44 -25.47
CA HIS A 253 5.61 16.37 -25.80
C HIS A 253 4.92 17.64 -26.28
N HIS A 254 5.04 18.72 -25.54
CA HIS A 254 4.73 20.06 -26.07
C HIS A 254 5.55 20.15 -27.36
N ALA A 255 4.85 20.26 -28.50
CA ALA A 255 5.49 20.46 -29.75
C ALA A 255 6.49 21.63 -29.60
N PRO A 256 7.73 21.51 -30.08
CA PRO A 256 8.71 22.54 -29.90
C PRO A 256 8.14 23.83 -30.51
N HIS A 257 8.16 24.91 -29.74
CA HIS A 257 7.81 26.26 -30.17
C HIS A 257 8.53 26.52 -31.49
N LYS A 258 7.78 26.72 -32.58
CA LYS A 258 8.35 27.18 -33.84
C LYS A 258 9.06 28.48 -33.54
N PRO A 259 10.36 28.63 -33.87
CA PRO A 259 11.02 29.92 -33.74
C PRO A 259 10.33 30.91 -34.71
N HIS A 260 9.87 32.05 -34.17
CA HIS A 260 9.46 33.20 -34.97
C HIS A 260 10.67 33.61 -35.82
N HIS A 261 10.59 33.36 -37.11
CA HIS A 261 11.47 34.04 -38.05
C HIS A 261 11.10 35.54 -38.02
N ALA A 262 11.95 36.34 -37.40
CA ALA A 262 11.91 37.79 -37.57
C ALA A 262 12.45 38.07 -38.97
N ASP A 263 11.56 38.47 -39.88
CA ASP A 263 11.95 39.07 -41.15
C ASP A 263 12.65 40.40 -40.87
N HIS A 264 13.97 40.42 -41.03
CA HIS A 264 14.73 41.66 -41.13
C HIS A 264 14.69 42.08 -42.59
N ASP A 265 13.75 43.00 -42.92
CA ASP A 265 13.75 43.79 -44.12
C ASP A 265 14.91 44.78 -44.01
N HIS A 266 15.97 44.54 -44.75
CA HIS A 266 17.00 45.51 -45.03
C HIS A 266 16.54 46.37 -46.23
N ALA A 267 15.98 47.51 -45.94
CA ALA A 267 15.83 48.57 -46.95
C ALA A 267 17.19 49.31 -47.14
N GLU A 268 17.86 48.99 -48.21
CA GLU A 268 18.93 49.86 -48.77
C GLU A 268 18.31 51.12 -49.31
N THR A 269 18.77 52.27 -48.84
CA THR A 269 18.50 53.56 -49.49
C THR A 269 19.84 54.24 -49.79
N HIS A 270 20.16 54.28 -51.09
CA HIS A 270 21.19 55.17 -51.63
C HIS A 270 20.74 56.63 -51.57
N ALA A 271 21.59 57.54 -51.12
CA ALA A 271 21.95 58.85 -51.65
C ALA A 271 23.03 59.48 -50.76
#